data_b816ffcd767568373250041d6feb3718
#
_entry.id   b816ffcd767568373250041d6feb3718
#
_cell.length_a   1.000
_cell.length_b   1.000
_cell.length_c   1.000
_cell.angle_alpha   90.00
_cell.angle_beta   90.00
_cell.angle_gamma   90.00
#
_symmetry.space_group_name_H-M   'P 1'
#
loop_
_entity.id
_entity.type
_entity.pdbx_description
1 polymer ?
#
loop_
_entity_poly.entity_id
_entity_poly.type
_entity_poly.pdbx_seq_one_letter_code
_entity_poly.pdbx_strand_id
1 'polypeptide(L)'
;MIRTGLIGYGQWGKKLHNSLSKITDLQFVCSSSDDYREYLNKADWIIIATPNKTHYSIVKECLLLGKNVFCEKPLTPNLKEASELYSIADKYCVKLYVSDIQNFRINEFPIKEKNF
;
A
#
# COMPACT_ATOMS: atom_id res chain seq x y z
N MET A 1 5.87 13.44 -10.18
CA MET A 1 5.32 12.94 -8.90
C MET A 1 5.25 11.42 -8.93
N ILE A 2 5.39 10.82 -7.76
CA ILE A 2 5.30 9.37 -7.60
C ILE A 2 3.88 8.90 -7.87
N ARG A 3 3.73 7.87 -8.70
CA ARG A 3 2.42 7.33 -9.04
C ARG A 3 2.00 6.32 -7.96
N THR A 4 0.82 6.56 -7.37
CA THR A 4 0.29 5.71 -6.31
C THR A 4 -1.07 5.16 -6.68
N GLY A 5 -1.46 4.06 -6.01
CA GLY A 5 -2.79 3.51 -6.07
C GLY A 5 -3.25 3.16 -4.66
N LEU A 6 -4.51 3.36 -4.38
CA LEU A 6 -5.11 3.09 -3.08
C LEU A 6 -6.09 1.92 -3.19
N ILE A 7 -5.86 0.89 -2.38
CA ILE A 7 -6.78 -0.25 -2.28
C ILE A 7 -7.44 -0.21 -0.91
N GLY A 8 -8.75 -0.10 -0.90
CA GLY A 8 -9.55 0.04 0.30
C GLY A 8 -10.11 1.45 0.44
N TYR A 9 -11.42 1.57 0.49
CA TYR A 9 -12.07 2.88 0.56
C TYR A 9 -13.08 2.94 1.71
N GLY A 10 -12.68 2.38 2.87
CA GLY A 10 -13.43 2.56 4.10
C GLY A 10 -13.06 3.89 4.75
N GLN A 11 -13.27 3.98 6.06
CA GLN A 11 -13.04 5.23 6.79
C GLN A 11 -11.61 5.76 6.63
N TRP A 12 -10.60 4.90 6.78
CA TRP A 12 -9.20 5.30 6.68
C TRP A 12 -8.77 5.51 5.23
N GLY A 13 -9.32 4.72 4.31
CA GLY A 13 -9.04 4.90 2.90
C GLY A 13 -9.48 6.27 2.41
N LYS A 14 -10.63 6.75 2.86
CA LYS A 14 -11.12 8.08 2.49
C LYS A 14 -10.19 9.19 2.98
N LYS A 15 -9.66 9.05 4.20
CA LYS A 15 -8.70 10.02 4.74
C LYS A 15 -7.41 10.01 3.93
N LEU A 16 -6.90 8.82 3.60
CA LEU A 16 -5.70 8.68 2.80
C LEU A 16 -5.87 9.21 1.38
N HIS A 17 -7.04 9.01 0.79
CA HIS A 17 -7.34 9.54 -0.53
C HIS A 17 -7.06 11.04 -0.60
N ASN A 18 -7.58 11.78 0.36
CA ASN A 18 -7.39 13.23 0.39
C ASN A 18 -5.90 13.60 0.52
N SER A 19 -5.17 12.93 1.39
CA SER A 19 -3.74 13.21 1.60
C SER A 19 -2.90 12.81 0.39
N LEU A 20 -3.15 11.63 -0.18
CA LEU A 20 -2.39 11.13 -1.32
C LEU A 20 -2.58 12.01 -2.55
N SER A 21 -3.79 12.52 -2.76
CA SER A 21 -4.08 13.40 -3.89
C SER A 21 -3.25 14.68 -3.86
N LYS A 22 -2.80 15.10 -2.68
CA LYS A 22 -2.03 16.33 -2.52
C LYS A 22 -0.53 16.14 -2.70
N ILE A 23 -0.01 14.95 -2.35
CA ILE A 23 1.45 14.74 -2.30
C ILE A 23 1.96 13.72 -3.32
N THR A 24 1.06 13.02 -3.99
CA THR A 24 1.43 12.03 -5.00
C THR A 24 0.54 12.17 -6.23
N ASP A 25 0.92 11.46 -7.29
CA ASP A 25 0.10 11.31 -8.49
C ASP A 25 -0.79 10.09 -8.30
N LEU A 26 -1.94 10.28 -7.67
CA LEU A 26 -2.86 9.20 -7.34
C LEU A 26 -3.59 8.72 -8.60
N GLN A 27 -3.27 7.51 -9.05
CA GLN A 27 -3.77 6.96 -10.30
C GLN A 27 -5.12 6.26 -10.17
N PHE A 28 -5.38 5.64 -9.02
CA PHE A 28 -6.64 4.92 -8.84
C PHE A 28 -6.97 4.76 -7.36
N VAL A 29 -8.26 4.56 -7.10
CA VAL A 29 -8.79 4.19 -5.79
C VAL A 29 -9.75 3.03 -6.00
N CYS A 30 -9.51 1.92 -5.32
CA CYS A 30 -10.35 0.72 -5.43
C CYS A 30 -11.13 0.49 -4.14
N SER A 31 -12.42 0.26 -4.27
CA SER A 31 -13.28 -0.18 -3.17
C SER A 31 -13.40 -1.70 -3.18
N SER A 32 -14.16 -2.26 -2.24
CA SER A 32 -14.36 -3.71 -2.14
C SER A 32 -15.05 -4.32 -3.37
N SER A 33 -15.74 -3.50 -4.16
CA SER A 33 -16.44 -3.98 -5.36
C SER A 33 -15.55 -3.98 -6.61
N ASP A 34 -14.34 -3.42 -6.51
CA ASP A 34 -13.42 -3.34 -7.64
C ASP A 34 -12.42 -4.48 -7.63
N ASP A 35 -12.00 -4.90 -8.81
CA ASP A 35 -10.86 -5.81 -8.93
C ASP A 35 -9.58 -4.98 -9.05
N TYR A 36 -8.86 -4.84 -7.94
CA TYR A 36 -7.65 -4.02 -7.91
C TYR A 36 -6.58 -4.48 -8.89
N ARG A 37 -6.59 -5.75 -9.28
CA ARG A 37 -5.59 -6.32 -10.18
C ARG A 37 -5.57 -5.63 -11.54
N GLU A 38 -6.72 -5.12 -11.96
CA GLU A 38 -6.84 -4.42 -13.25
C GLU A 38 -6.09 -3.08 -13.26
N TYR A 39 -5.76 -2.55 -12.09
CA TYR A 39 -5.18 -1.21 -11.96
C TYR A 39 -3.73 -1.18 -11.51
N LEU A 40 -3.18 -2.31 -11.05
CA LEU A 40 -1.86 -2.33 -10.43
C LEU A 40 -0.75 -1.78 -11.32
N ASN A 41 -0.83 -1.98 -12.62
CA ASN A 41 0.19 -1.51 -13.54
C ASN A 41 0.22 0.01 -13.71
N LYS A 42 -0.75 0.72 -13.17
CA LYS A 42 -0.84 2.18 -13.29
C LYS A 42 -0.03 2.91 -12.21
N ALA A 43 0.46 2.20 -11.22
CA ALA A 43 1.15 2.82 -10.08
C ALA A 43 2.41 2.07 -9.71
N ASP A 44 3.33 2.78 -9.04
CA ASP A 44 4.59 2.20 -8.55
C ASP A 44 4.52 1.90 -7.06
N TRP A 45 3.67 2.61 -6.35
CA TRP A 45 3.39 2.40 -4.93
C TRP A 45 1.93 2.07 -4.73
N ILE A 46 1.68 1.03 -3.94
CA ILE A 46 0.32 0.61 -3.61
C ILE A 46 0.10 0.81 -2.13
N ILE A 47 -0.92 1.57 -1.79
CA ILE A 47 -1.30 1.84 -0.40
C ILE A 47 -2.49 0.95 -0.07
N ILE A 48 -2.36 0.14 0.99
CA ILE A 48 -3.36 -0.85 1.35
C ILE A 48 -4.04 -0.45 2.65
N ALA A 49 -5.34 -0.18 2.57
CA ALA A 49 -6.20 0.23 3.68
C ALA A 49 -7.44 -0.65 3.77
N THR A 50 -7.27 -1.94 3.54
CA THR A 50 -8.32 -2.96 3.59
C THR A 50 -8.40 -3.60 4.96
N PRO A 51 -9.43 -4.45 5.24
CA PRO A 51 -9.47 -5.18 6.50
C PRO A 51 -8.23 -6.06 6.72
N ASN A 52 -7.83 -6.21 7.97
CA ASN A 52 -6.57 -6.90 8.35
C ASN A 52 -6.41 -8.29 7.72
N LYS A 53 -7.50 -9.05 7.68
CA LYS A 53 -7.46 -10.43 7.16
C LYS A 53 -7.14 -10.52 5.67
N THR A 54 -7.22 -9.41 4.95
CA THR A 54 -6.94 -9.39 3.51
C THR A 54 -5.51 -8.97 3.21
N HIS A 55 -4.76 -8.46 4.20
CA HIS A 55 -3.44 -7.88 3.98
C HIS A 55 -2.47 -8.85 3.33
N TYR A 56 -2.37 -10.06 3.87
CA TYR A 56 -1.39 -11.03 3.37
C TYR A 56 -1.53 -11.27 1.86
N SER A 57 -2.74 -11.57 1.41
CA SER A 57 -2.98 -11.89 -0.01
C SER A 57 -2.71 -10.70 -0.91
N ILE A 58 -3.22 -9.53 -0.54
CA ILE A 58 -3.09 -8.33 -1.38
C ILE A 58 -1.64 -7.85 -1.42
N VAL A 59 -0.98 -7.79 -0.26
CA VAL A 59 0.42 -7.35 -0.19
C VAL A 59 1.30 -8.30 -1.00
N LYS A 60 1.12 -9.61 -0.83
CA LYS A 60 1.91 -10.59 -1.55
C LYS A 60 1.78 -10.41 -3.06
N GLU A 61 0.58 -10.27 -3.54
CA GLU A 61 0.33 -10.09 -4.97
C GLU A 61 1.00 -8.83 -5.50
N CYS A 62 0.91 -7.73 -4.78
CA CYS A 62 1.55 -6.48 -5.18
C CYS A 62 3.08 -6.61 -5.22
N LEU A 63 3.67 -7.23 -4.20
CA LEU A 63 5.13 -7.41 -4.15
C LEU A 63 5.62 -8.28 -5.29
N LEU A 64 4.89 -9.37 -5.60
CA LEU A 64 5.26 -10.27 -6.69
C LEU A 64 5.21 -9.58 -8.05
N LEU A 65 4.41 -8.54 -8.17
CA LEU A 65 4.33 -7.74 -9.40
C LEU A 65 5.34 -6.57 -9.40
N GLY A 66 6.24 -6.54 -8.43
CA GLY A 66 7.29 -5.53 -8.37
C GLY A 66 6.82 -4.18 -7.89
N LYS A 67 5.74 -4.12 -7.12
CA LYS A 67 5.24 -2.87 -6.58
C LYS A 67 5.76 -2.62 -5.17
N ASN A 68 6.03 -1.36 -4.86
CA ASN A 68 6.31 -0.96 -3.49
C ASN A 68 4.98 -0.88 -2.74
N VAL A 69 4.97 -1.25 -1.47
CA VAL A 69 3.72 -1.36 -0.69
C VAL A 69 3.83 -0.59 0.62
N PHE A 70 2.78 0.15 0.93
CA PHE A 70 2.56 0.79 2.21
C PHE A 70 1.26 0.21 2.77
N CYS A 71 1.35 -0.50 3.89
CA CYS A 71 0.21 -1.22 4.46
C CYS A 71 -0.06 -0.77 5.89
N GLU A 72 -1.33 -0.65 6.26
CA GLU A 72 -1.73 -0.38 7.63
C GLU A 72 -1.40 -1.58 8.52
N LYS A 73 -0.96 -1.32 9.74
CA LYS A 73 -0.71 -2.40 10.70
C LYS A 73 -2.04 -2.99 11.21
N PRO A 74 -2.01 -4.26 11.65
CA PRO A 74 -0.87 -5.16 11.56
C PRO A 74 -0.73 -5.64 10.11
N LEU A 75 0.53 -5.84 9.68
CA LEU A 75 0.76 -6.36 8.32
C LEU A 75 0.06 -7.71 8.17
N THR A 76 0.32 -8.61 9.10
CA THR A 76 -0.44 -9.84 9.27
C THR A 76 -0.45 -10.20 10.76
N PRO A 77 -1.43 -10.98 11.25
CA PRO A 77 -1.39 -11.46 12.63
C PRO A 77 -0.40 -12.61 12.82
N ASN A 78 0.14 -13.14 11.75
CA ASN A 78 1.00 -14.31 11.73
C ASN A 78 2.43 -13.89 11.41
N LEU A 79 3.35 -14.10 12.35
CA LEU A 79 4.75 -13.71 12.18
C LEU A 79 5.40 -14.39 10.99
N LYS A 80 5.06 -15.65 10.73
CA LYS A 80 5.61 -16.39 9.60
C LYS A 80 5.21 -15.77 8.27
N GLU A 81 3.95 -15.36 8.13
CA GLU A 81 3.48 -14.67 6.93
C GLU A 81 4.14 -13.32 6.76
N ALA A 82 4.28 -12.57 7.84
CA ALA A 82 4.96 -11.27 7.78
C ALA A 82 6.41 -11.43 7.31
N SER A 83 7.11 -12.41 7.87
CA SER A 83 8.48 -12.72 7.48
C SER A 83 8.58 -13.08 6.01
N GLU A 84 7.64 -13.86 5.51
CA GLU A 84 7.57 -14.23 4.08
C GLU A 84 7.42 -12.98 3.21
N LEU A 85 6.54 -12.05 3.59
CA LEU A 85 6.31 -10.84 2.80
C LEU A 85 7.55 -9.97 2.73
N TYR A 86 8.28 -9.81 3.84
CA TYR A 86 9.53 -9.05 3.83
C TYR A 86 10.60 -9.73 2.96
N SER A 87 10.64 -11.06 2.96
CA SER A 87 11.56 -11.82 2.11
C SER A 87 11.24 -11.60 0.62
N ILE A 88 9.96 -11.60 0.28
CA ILE A 88 9.55 -11.34 -1.11
C ILE A 88 9.95 -9.92 -1.51
N ALA A 89 9.73 -8.93 -0.64
CA ALA A 89 10.11 -7.55 -0.94
C ALA A 89 11.60 -7.44 -1.23
N ASP A 90 12.44 -8.09 -0.41
CA ASP A 90 13.88 -8.11 -0.63
C ASP A 90 14.24 -8.77 -1.97
N LYS A 91 13.62 -9.90 -2.27
CA LYS A 91 13.90 -10.64 -3.50
C LYS A 91 13.58 -9.82 -4.75
N TYR A 92 12.50 -9.07 -4.72
CA TYR A 92 12.08 -8.26 -5.87
C TYR A 92 12.60 -6.83 -5.81
N CYS A 93 13.44 -6.51 -4.82
CA CYS A 93 14.05 -5.18 -4.67
C CYS A 93 13.01 -4.07 -4.57
N VAL A 94 11.91 -4.33 -3.88
CA VAL A 94 10.86 -3.35 -3.63
C VAL A 94 10.75 -3.08 -2.14
N LYS A 95 10.06 -2.00 -1.78
CA LYS A 95 9.92 -1.56 -0.40
C LYS A 95 8.59 -2.00 0.17
N LEU A 96 8.59 -2.41 1.44
CA LEU A 96 7.40 -2.74 2.19
C LEU A 96 7.43 -1.97 3.50
N TYR A 97 6.51 -1.03 3.65
CA TYR A 97 6.33 -0.26 4.87
C TYR A 97 5.03 -0.63 5.54
N VAL A 98 5.05 -0.72 6.86
CA VAL A 98 3.86 -0.95 7.68
C VAL A 98 3.71 0.22 8.63
N SER A 99 2.53 0.80 8.71
CA SER A 99 2.30 1.99 9.51
C SER A 99 0.92 1.97 10.16
N ASP A 100 0.82 2.70 11.27
CA ASP A 100 -0.45 2.95 11.94
C ASP A 100 -1.14 4.13 11.26
N ILE A 101 -2.04 3.82 10.35
CA ILE A 101 -2.75 4.84 9.57
C ILE A 101 -3.57 5.76 10.45
N GLN A 102 -4.04 5.29 11.61
CA GLN A 102 -4.82 6.09 12.55
C GLN A 102 -4.04 7.29 13.09
N ASN A 103 -2.72 7.15 13.15
CA ASN A 103 -1.83 8.22 13.61
C ASN A 103 -1.09 8.86 12.44
N PHE A 104 -1.58 8.67 11.24
CA PHE A 104 -0.95 9.17 10.03
C PHE A 104 -0.86 10.70 10.02
N ARG A 105 0.32 11.19 9.68
CA ARG A 105 0.57 12.62 9.42
C ARG A 105 1.24 12.74 8.07
N ILE A 106 0.79 13.72 7.29
CA ILE A 106 1.25 13.86 5.91
C ILE A 106 2.77 14.04 5.80
N ASN A 107 3.37 14.73 6.75
CA ASN A 107 4.83 14.95 6.75
C ASN A 107 5.62 13.71 7.19
N GLU A 108 4.96 12.70 7.73
CA GLU A 108 5.58 11.43 8.12
C GLU A 108 5.43 10.36 7.05
N PHE A 109 4.72 10.66 5.98
CA PHE A 109 4.49 9.71 4.90
C PHE A 109 5.82 9.36 4.20
N PRO A 110 6.16 8.07 4.05
CA PRO A 110 7.48 7.69 3.52
C PRO A 110 7.65 7.88 2.03
N ILE A 111 6.57 8.14 1.28
CA ILE A 111 6.62 8.26 -0.17
C ILE A 111 6.89 9.71 -0.55
N LYS A 112 8.18 10.01 -0.81
CA LYS A 112 8.61 11.35 -1.22
C LYS A 112 9.46 11.21 -2.47
N GLU A 113 9.30 12.13 -3.44
CA GLU A 113 10.01 12.06 -4.70
C GLU A 113 11.52 11.94 -4.54
N LYS A 114 12.09 12.72 -3.65
CA LYS A 114 13.53 12.75 -3.43
C LYS A 114 14.11 11.45 -2.89
N ASN A 115 13.27 10.51 -2.50
CA ASN A 115 13.70 9.22 -1.98
C ASN A 115 13.78 8.15 -3.06
N PHE A 116 13.63 8.52 -4.30
CA PHE A 116 13.57 7.59 -5.43
C PHE A 116 14.60 7.90 -6.48
#